data_6270708da9329082ead349f8a9ed97d9
#
_entry.id   6270708da9329082ead349f8a9ed97d9
#
_cell.length_a   1.000
_cell.length_b   1.000
_cell.length_c   1.000
_cell.angle_alpha   90.00
_cell.angle_beta   90.00
_cell.angle_gamma   90.00
#
_symmetry.space_group_name_H-M   'P 1'
#
loop_
_entity.id
_entity.type
_entity.pdbx_description
1 polymer ?
#
loop_
_entity_poly.entity_id
_entity_poly.type
_entity_poly.pdbx_seq_one_letter_code
_entity_poly.pdbx_strand_id
1 'polypeptide(L)'
;MGFVRGNKRVKTGLLVLFLMLSPLYASAEDEAPEPVESAAQAVTQTEAPSAIAVGAKGEAVVRLQTRLKELGYLKGEADGDFGNATRSAVRSFQRRNDLDTDGIAGPLTLARLYDEGAVAAPDHPEPTDVVDVDRPVLVNREHPVDEYFLPADLVTLKEVCPAGLVRIKYPKTQGVRQAVEALISMLEAARADKITKWQVSAGYRTWDSQVSMLNAKINSYLKRNSGWSRTRARKAALRTVAEPGCSEHHTGLAFDVNVPGTSAFKGTKQCAWLHAHCWEYGFIIRYPEGKEDITGFDAEAWHIRYVGVPHALAMRDHGLCLEEYLLALEEGTVTPAETAEEEWLEEALDE
;
A
#
# COMPACT_ATOMS: atom_id res chain seq x y z
N MET A 1 -44.67 17.87 35.08
CA MET A 1 -44.50 16.97 36.21
C MET A 1 -43.46 15.93 35.75
N GLY A 2 -42.29 16.03 36.08
CA GLY A 2 -41.42 15.71 37.22
C GLY A 2 -40.71 14.41 36.83
N PHE A 3 -39.48 14.13 37.00
CA PHE A 3 -38.46 14.49 37.93
C PHE A 3 -37.05 14.14 37.35
N VAL A 4 -36.14 15.05 37.50
CA VAL A 4 -34.69 14.86 37.28
C VAL A 4 -34.12 14.14 38.51
N ARG A 5 -33.25 13.15 38.31
CA ARG A 5 -32.35 12.67 39.40
C ARG A 5 -30.91 12.65 38.89
N GLY A 6 -30.12 13.60 39.40
CA GLY A 6 -28.68 13.62 39.26
C GLY A 6 -28.02 12.64 40.22
N ASN A 7 -26.91 12.07 39.82
CA ASN A 7 -26.03 11.22 40.63
C ASN A 7 -24.72 11.95 40.90
N LYS A 8 -24.49 12.28 42.20
CA LYS A 8 -23.26 12.89 42.71
C LYS A 8 -22.18 11.81 42.91
N ARG A 9 -21.02 12.07 42.32
CA ARG A 9 -19.80 11.27 42.62
C ARG A 9 -19.18 11.77 43.91
N VAL A 10 -19.02 10.86 44.88
CA VAL A 10 -18.28 11.06 46.14
C VAL A 10 -16.80 10.83 45.86
N LYS A 11 -15.95 11.82 46.19
CA LYS A 11 -14.48 11.65 46.26
C LYS A 11 -14.12 11.27 47.68
N THR A 12 -13.51 10.10 47.87
CA THR A 12 -12.92 9.68 49.14
C THR A 12 -11.42 9.97 49.09
N GLY A 13 -10.98 10.92 49.86
CA GLY A 13 -9.55 11.22 50.09
C GLY A 13 -9.03 10.30 51.19
N LEU A 14 -7.90 9.66 50.98
CA LEU A 14 -7.14 8.92 52.01
C LEU A 14 -5.95 9.78 52.46
N LEU A 15 -6.02 10.18 53.71
CA LEU A 15 -4.98 10.89 54.43
C LEU A 15 -4.03 9.88 55.09
N VAL A 16 -2.76 9.85 54.66
CA VAL A 16 -1.72 9.02 55.32
C VAL A 16 -0.89 9.92 56.24
N LEU A 17 -0.95 9.61 57.54
CA LEU A 17 -0.27 10.28 58.62
C LEU A 17 1.16 9.73 58.74
N PHE A 18 2.19 10.59 58.62
CA PHE A 18 3.58 10.24 58.90
C PHE A 18 3.86 10.40 60.43
N LEU A 19 4.18 9.29 61.10
CA LEU A 19 4.73 9.31 62.44
C LEU A 19 6.25 9.27 62.38
N MET A 20 6.87 10.34 62.87
CA MET A 20 8.31 10.46 63.15
C MET A 20 8.61 9.77 64.49
N LEU A 21 9.52 8.80 64.46
CA LEU A 21 10.18 8.32 65.70
C LEU A 21 11.70 8.36 65.44
N SER A 22 12.37 9.23 66.22
CA SER A 22 13.80 9.18 66.38
C SER A 22 14.12 8.33 67.64
N PRO A 23 15.23 7.58 67.64
CA PRO A 23 15.94 7.37 68.90
C PRO A 23 17.40 7.86 68.87
N LEU A 24 17.82 8.18 70.06
CA LEU A 24 19.11 8.69 70.49
C LEU A 24 20.27 7.68 70.40
N TYR A 25 21.41 8.22 70.05
CA TYR A 25 22.77 8.03 70.54
C TYR A 25 23.21 6.76 71.26
N ALA A 26 24.28 6.15 70.70
CA ALA A 26 25.43 5.67 71.50
C ALA A 26 26.68 5.59 70.57
N SER A 27 27.73 6.24 71.00
CA SER A 27 29.10 6.23 70.42
C SER A 27 29.84 4.96 70.84
N ALA A 28 30.52 4.33 69.88
CA ALA A 28 31.71 3.53 70.15
C ALA A 28 32.68 3.75 68.98
N GLU A 29 33.84 4.26 69.29
CA GLU A 29 35.05 4.33 68.46
C GLU A 29 35.54 2.90 68.30
N ASP A 30 35.82 2.47 67.05
CA ASP A 30 36.87 1.48 66.78
C ASP A 30 37.27 1.48 65.30
N GLU A 31 38.54 1.51 65.12
CA GLU A 31 39.44 1.21 63.99
C GLU A 31 38.89 1.03 62.62
N ALA A 32 39.41 1.84 61.69
CA ALA A 32 39.29 1.70 60.24
C ALA A 32 40.11 0.48 59.71
N PRO A 33 39.52 -0.39 58.93
CA PRO A 33 40.28 -1.27 58.04
C PRO A 33 40.57 -0.56 56.70
N GLU A 34 41.79 -0.84 56.17
CA GLU A 34 42.34 -0.37 54.88
C GLU A 34 41.43 -0.61 53.71
N PRO A 35 41.50 0.22 52.64
CA PRO A 35 40.64 0.07 51.49
C PRO A 35 41.00 -1.15 50.64
N VAL A 36 40.15 -2.13 50.64
CA VAL A 36 40.17 -3.19 49.61
C VAL A 36 39.76 -2.56 48.29
N GLU A 37 40.67 -2.52 47.39
CA GLU A 37 40.49 -2.13 45.99
C GLU A 37 39.47 -3.10 45.32
N SER A 38 38.18 -2.76 45.46
CA SER A 38 37.10 -3.40 44.73
C SER A 38 37.20 -2.92 43.31
N ALA A 39 37.68 -3.81 42.42
CA ALA A 39 37.51 -3.63 40.99
C ALA A 39 36.04 -3.52 40.63
N ALA A 40 35.50 -2.31 40.76
CA ALA A 40 34.26 -1.92 40.14
C ALA A 40 34.53 -1.92 38.65
N GLN A 41 34.18 -3.06 38.01
CA GLN A 41 34.04 -3.14 36.57
C GLN A 41 33.13 -1.98 36.16
N ALA A 42 33.72 -1.07 35.38
CA ALA A 42 32.99 -0.01 34.71
C ALA A 42 31.93 -0.66 33.85
N VAL A 43 30.68 -0.64 34.34
CA VAL A 43 29.53 -0.81 33.49
C VAL A 43 29.56 0.38 32.56
N THR A 44 30.15 0.19 31.39
CA THR A 44 30.05 1.12 30.27
C THR A 44 28.56 1.40 30.09
N GLN A 45 28.15 2.62 30.40
CA GLN A 45 26.86 3.15 29.99
C GLN A 45 26.79 2.95 28.48
N THR A 46 26.04 1.95 28.04
CA THR A 46 25.66 1.82 26.65
C THR A 46 24.79 3.03 26.35
N GLU A 47 25.36 4.04 25.71
CA GLU A 47 24.61 5.13 25.10
C GLU A 47 23.46 4.48 24.30
N ALA A 48 22.25 5.00 24.49
CA ALA A 48 21.10 4.55 23.71
C ALA A 48 21.48 4.59 22.23
N PRO A 49 21.27 3.50 21.47
CA PRO A 49 21.76 3.40 20.11
C PRO A 49 21.25 4.60 19.30
N SER A 50 22.19 5.39 18.77
CA SER A 50 21.87 6.52 17.90
C SER A 50 21.13 6.01 16.66
N ALA A 51 20.13 6.76 16.18
CA ALA A 51 19.35 6.38 15.01
C ALA A 51 20.26 6.21 13.77
N ILE A 52 20.08 5.13 13.04
CA ILE A 52 20.80 4.80 11.80
C ILE A 52 19.88 5.09 10.62
N ALA A 53 20.33 5.94 9.68
CA ALA A 53 19.52 6.39 8.55
C ALA A 53 20.34 6.46 7.26
N VAL A 54 19.68 6.80 6.15
CA VAL A 54 20.33 6.95 4.83
C VAL A 54 21.57 7.84 4.92
N GLY A 55 22.68 7.32 4.39
CA GLY A 55 24.00 7.95 4.39
C GLY A 55 24.89 7.51 5.55
N ALA A 56 24.37 6.82 6.57
CA ALA A 56 25.19 6.21 7.61
C ALA A 56 26.06 5.08 7.03
N LYS A 57 27.28 4.92 7.56
CA LYS A 57 28.24 3.91 7.13
C LYS A 57 28.92 3.24 8.31
N GLY A 58 29.47 2.03 8.07
CA GLY A 58 30.34 1.33 8.99
C GLY A 58 29.66 0.17 9.71
N GLU A 59 30.29 -0.30 10.78
CA GLU A 59 29.94 -1.56 11.44
C GLU A 59 28.52 -1.62 12.02
N ALA A 60 28.01 -0.49 12.53
CA ALA A 60 26.63 -0.44 13.00
C ALA A 60 25.61 -0.67 11.88
N VAL A 61 25.92 -0.21 10.65
CA VAL A 61 25.11 -0.48 9.46
C VAL A 61 25.23 -1.93 9.04
N VAL A 62 26.43 -2.50 9.08
CA VAL A 62 26.64 -3.94 8.78
C VAL A 62 25.80 -4.80 9.72
N ARG A 63 25.83 -4.54 11.02
CA ARG A 63 25.02 -5.30 12.00
C ARG A 63 23.52 -5.18 11.71
N LEU A 64 23.03 -3.97 11.43
CA LEU A 64 21.64 -3.73 11.04
C LEU A 64 21.27 -4.52 9.78
N GLN A 65 22.08 -4.44 8.73
CA GLN A 65 21.86 -5.13 7.46
C GLN A 65 21.89 -6.65 7.62
N THR A 66 22.84 -7.17 8.40
CA THR A 66 22.92 -8.61 8.72
C THR A 66 21.63 -9.09 9.38
N ARG A 67 21.15 -8.37 10.39
CA ARG A 67 19.92 -8.76 11.08
C ARG A 67 18.68 -8.66 10.18
N LEU A 68 18.57 -7.62 9.36
CA LEU A 68 17.51 -7.49 8.36
C LEU A 68 17.57 -8.63 7.31
N LYS A 69 18.78 -9.09 6.95
CA LYS A 69 18.98 -10.23 6.05
C LYS A 69 18.56 -11.54 6.70
N GLU A 70 18.94 -11.79 7.95
CA GLU A 70 18.50 -12.96 8.74
C GLU A 70 16.96 -13.05 8.84
N LEU A 71 16.30 -11.90 9.00
CA LEU A 71 14.85 -11.80 9.05
C LEU A 71 14.18 -11.76 7.66
N GLY A 72 14.96 -11.89 6.56
CA GLY A 72 14.42 -11.94 5.20
C GLY A 72 14.06 -10.59 4.57
N TYR A 73 14.27 -9.47 5.26
CA TYR A 73 13.90 -8.13 4.74
C TYR A 73 14.93 -7.55 3.76
N LEU A 74 16.19 -7.90 3.89
CA LEU A 74 17.25 -7.40 3.01
C LEU A 74 17.75 -8.50 2.07
N LYS A 75 17.63 -8.25 0.76
CA LYS A 75 18.23 -9.08 -0.28
C LYS A 75 19.54 -8.43 -0.72
N GLY A 76 20.66 -9.16 -0.67
CA GLY A 76 21.98 -8.64 -1.03
C GLY A 76 22.99 -8.71 0.12
N GLU A 77 24.14 -8.04 -0.04
CA GLU A 77 25.21 -8.05 0.96
C GLU A 77 25.00 -7.00 2.05
N ALA A 78 25.53 -7.30 3.24
CA ALA A 78 25.63 -6.33 4.33
C ALA A 78 26.91 -5.50 4.12
N ASP A 79 26.84 -4.53 3.21
CA ASP A 79 27.95 -3.74 2.71
C ASP A 79 28.40 -2.60 3.63
N GLY A 80 27.64 -2.34 4.70
CA GLY A 80 27.91 -1.26 5.64
C GLY A 80 27.57 0.14 5.11
N ASP A 81 26.84 0.26 3.99
CA ASP A 81 26.34 1.53 3.47
C ASP A 81 24.81 1.57 3.56
N PHE A 82 24.26 2.48 4.38
CA PHE A 82 22.83 2.63 4.51
C PHE A 82 22.26 3.36 3.28
N GLY A 83 22.09 2.61 2.21
CA GLY A 83 21.49 3.08 0.96
C GLY A 83 19.97 2.92 0.92
N ASN A 84 19.39 3.09 -0.27
CA ASN A 84 17.95 2.96 -0.48
C ASN A 84 17.43 1.53 -0.23
N ALA A 85 18.23 0.50 -0.53
CA ALA A 85 17.87 -0.90 -0.27
C ALA A 85 17.70 -1.16 1.23
N THR A 86 18.68 -0.72 2.03
CA THR A 86 18.62 -0.82 3.50
C THR A 86 17.43 -0.04 4.07
N ARG A 87 17.18 1.18 3.56
CA ARG A 87 16.02 1.97 3.97
C ARG A 87 14.69 1.27 3.67
N SER A 88 14.57 0.65 2.50
CA SER A 88 13.38 -0.13 2.15
C SER A 88 13.21 -1.31 3.09
N ALA A 89 14.27 -2.07 3.35
CA ALA A 89 14.25 -3.19 4.30
C ALA A 89 13.83 -2.76 5.72
N VAL A 90 14.35 -1.61 6.21
CA VAL A 90 13.93 -1.05 7.51
C VAL A 90 12.44 -0.71 7.50
N ARG A 91 11.92 -0.08 6.45
CA ARG A 91 10.49 0.24 6.34
C ARG A 91 9.61 -1.00 6.35
N SER A 92 10.02 -2.03 5.63
CA SER A 92 9.31 -3.31 5.57
C SER A 92 9.27 -3.97 6.95
N PHE A 93 10.40 -4.02 7.62
CA PHE A 93 10.50 -4.49 9.00
C PHE A 93 9.58 -3.69 9.93
N GLN A 94 9.67 -2.36 9.89
CA GLN A 94 8.84 -1.48 10.72
C GLN A 94 7.35 -1.74 10.54
N ARG A 95 6.88 -1.84 9.28
CA ARG A 95 5.47 -2.08 8.97
C ARG A 95 4.97 -3.41 9.54
N ARG A 96 5.73 -4.48 9.38
CA ARG A 96 5.33 -5.81 9.86
C ARG A 96 5.47 -5.97 11.38
N ASN A 97 6.16 -5.07 12.03
CA ASN A 97 6.36 -5.06 13.47
C ASN A 97 5.60 -3.91 14.17
N ASP A 98 4.58 -3.32 13.49
CA ASP A 98 3.70 -2.26 13.99
C ASP A 98 4.46 -1.03 14.52
N LEU A 99 5.52 -0.64 13.80
CA LEU A 99 6.33 0.55 14.08
C LEU A 99 6.07 1.66 13.07
N ASP A 100 6.42 2.90 13.43
CA ASP A 100 6.42 4.02 12.49
C ASP A 100 7.29 3.73 11.27
N THR A 101 6.70 3.73 10.08
CA THR A 101 7.34 3.32 8.82
C THR A 101 8.12 4.47 8.16
N ASP A 102 9.07 5.05 8.90
CA ASP A 102 9.89 6.19 8.45
C ASP A 102 11.17 5.78 7.69
N GLY A 103 11.59 4.54 7.86
CA GLY A 103 12.83 4.00 7.27
C GLY A 103 14.09 4.45 8.00
N ILE A 104 13.96 4.85 9.27
CA ILE A 104 15.05 5.18 10.18
C ILE A 104 15.13 4.10 11.25
N ALA A 105 16.26 3.45 11.40
CA ALA A 105 16.47 2.49 12.47
C ALA A 105 16.78 3.24 13.78
N GLY A 106 15.71 3.83 14.38
CA GLY A 106 15.74 4.47 15.68
C GLY A 106 15.74 3.48 16.84
N PRO A 107 15.79 3.97 18.10
CA PRO A 107 15.86 3.11 19.29
C PRO A 107 14.76 2.04 19.36
N LEU A 108 13.50 2.38 19.02
CA LEU A 108 12.39 1.44 19.00
C LEU A 108 12.54 0.40 17.91
N THR A 109 12.96 0.84 16.70
CA THR A 109 13.20 -0.07 15.58
C THR A 109 14.34 -1.04 15.89
N LEU A 110 15.45 -0.55 16.46
CA LEU A 110 16.59 -1.38 16.83
C LEU A 110 16.21 -2.35 17.96
N ALA A 111 15.52 -1.88 18.99
CA ALA A 111 15.04 -2.75 20.07
C ALA A 111 14.17 -3.88 19.52
N ARG A 112 13.20 -3.57 18.65
CA ARG A 112 12.31 -4.57 18.05
C ARG A 112 13.04 -5.50 17.09
N LEU A 113 14.03 -5.01 16.34
CA LEU A 113 14.79 -5.78 15.36
C LEU A 113 15.61 -6.90 16.03
N TYR A 114 16.15 -6.64 17.22
CA TYR A 114 16.95 -7.62 17.97
C TYR A 114 16.13 -8.37 19.03
N ASP A 115 14.84 -8.14 19.13
CA ASP A 115 13.92 -8.89 19.97
C ASP A 115 13.68 -10.31 19.41
N GLU A 116 13.50 -11.30 20.30
CA GLU A 116 13.20 -12.68 19.89
C GLU A 116 11.83 -12.80 19.20
N GLY A 117 10.88 -11.91 19.53
CA GLY A 117 9.57 -11.82 18.91
C GLY A 117 9.55 -11.00 17.63
N ALA A 118 10.70 -10.56 17.07
CA ALA A 118 10.74 -9.85 15.81
C ALA A 118 10.08 -10.65 14.69
N VAL A 119 9.06 -10.09 14.06
CA VAL A 119 8.35 -10.73 12.96
C VAL A 119 9.26 -10.73 11.73
N ALA A 120 9.55 -11.91 11.19
CA ALA A 120 10.34 -12.06 9.96
C ALA A 120 9.52 -11.71 8.70
N ALA A 121 10.22 -11.42 7.62
CA ALA A 121 9.60 -11.37 6.30
C ALA A 121 9.06 -12.77 5.93
N PRO A 122 7.95 -12.86 5.18
CA PRO A 122 7.48 -14.16 4.72
C PRO A 122 8.49 -14.74 3.71
N ASP A 123 8.82 -16.00 3.87
CA ASP A 123 9.72 -16.72 2.96
C ASP A 123 9.10 -16.79 1.56
N HIS A 124 7.81 -17.05 1.51
CA HIS A 124 6.99 -17.05 0.30
C HIS A 124 5.66 -16.34 0.61
N PRO A 125 5.38 -15.18 0.01
CA PRO A 125 4.07 -14.55 0.17
C PRO A 125 3.00 -15.50 -0.42
N GLU A 126 1.98 -15.81 0.37
CA GLU A 126 0.83 -16.56 -0.13
C GLU A 126 0.08 -15.67 -1.13
N PRO A 127 -0.27 -16.21 -2.32
CA PRO A 127 -1.08 -15.48 -3.27
C PRO A 127 -2.46 -15.15 -2.68
N THR A 128 -2.87 -13.90 -2.86
CA THR A 128 -4.15 -13.37 -2.38
C THR A 128 -5.16 -13.36 -3.52
N ASP A 129 -6.33 -13.93 -3.29
CA ASP A 129 -7.44 -13.72 -4.20
C ASP A 129 -7.92 -12.27 -4.09
N VAL A 130 -7.95 -11.60 -5.23
CA VAL A 130 -8.30 -10.17 -5.33
C VAL A 130 -9.61 -9.93 -6.08
N VAL A 131 -10.23 -11.01 -6.55
CA VAL A 131 -11.55 -10.96 -7.19
C VAL A 131 -12.58 -11.40 -6.17
N ASP A 132 -13.29 -10.43 -5.64
CA ASP A 132 -14.38 -10.63 -4.71
C ASP A 132 -15.69 -10.28 -5.43
N VAL A 133 -16.62 -11.22 -5.46
CA VAL A 133 -17.92 -11.06 -6.13
C VAL A 133 -18.88 -10.21 -5.32
N ASP A 134 -18.65 -10.10 -4.01
CA ASP A 134 -19.51 -9.33 -3.10
C ASP A 134 -19.04 -7.89 -2.94
N ARG A 135 -17.71 -7.67 -3.00
CA ARG A 135 -17.13 -6.34 -2.77
C ARG A 135 -15.78 -6.17 -3.50
N PRO A 136 -15.66 -5.21 -4.43
CA PRO A 136 -14.38 -4.90 -5.06
C PRO A 136 -13.32 -4.45 -4.06
N VAL A 137 -12.11 -4.98 -4.20
CA VAL A 137 -10.96 -4.61 -3.34
C VAL A 137 -10.54 -3.17 -3.64
N LEU A 138 -10.48 -2.33 -2.62
CA LEU A 138 -9.96 -0.96 -2.71
C LEU A 138 -8.46 -0.93 -2.39
N VAL A 139 -7.68 -0.32 -3.29
CA VAL A 139 -6.27 -0.02 -3.05
C VAL A 139 -6.02 1.45 -3.34
N ASN A 140 -5.72 2.21 -2.31
CA ASN A 140 -5.40 3.64 -2.39
C ASN A 140 -4.49 4.05 -1.22
N ARG A 141 -4.39 5.34 -0.91
CA ARG A 141 -3.54 5.84 0.19
C ARG A 141 -4.00 5.41 1.58
N GLU A 142 -5.29 5.21 1.74
CA GLU A 142 -5.92 4.82 3.02
C GLU A 142 -5.97 3.30 3.17
N HIS A 143 -5.96 2.58 2.05
CA HIS A 143 -6.00 1.12 1.97
C HIS A 143 -4.80 0.59 1.16
N PRO A 144 -3.57 0.73 1.67
CA PRO A 144 -2.39 0.23 0.97
C PRO A 144 -2.26 -1.28 1.14
N VAL A 145 -1.76 -1.96 0.09
CA VAL A 145 -1.25 -3.32 0.22
C VAL A 145 0.18 -3.29 0.75
N ASP A 146 0.66 -4.39 1.31
CA ASP A 146 2.04 -4.52 1.75
C ASP A 146 3.00 -4.86 0.58
N GLU A 147 4.30 -4.85 0.81
CA GLU A 147 5.30 -5.10 -0.23
C GLU A 147 5.42 -6.56 -0.65
N TYR A 148 4.86 -7.48 0.15
CA TYR A 148 4.80 -8.91 -0.12
C TYR A 148 3.46 -9.31 -0.75
N PHE A 149 2.56 -8.35 -0.95
CA PHE A 149 1.29 -8.60 -1.61
C PHE A 149 1.51 -9.15 -3.02
N LEU A 150 0.94 -10.33 -3.27
CA LEU A 150 0.97 -11.02 -4.54
C LEU A 150 -0.44 -11.45 -4.90
N PRO A 151 -1.04 -10.92 -5.98
CA PRO A 151 -2.34 -11.39 -6.42
C PRO A 151 -2.24 -12.84 -6.93
N ALA A 152 -3.26 -13.64 -6.65
CA ALA A 152 -3.40 -14.97 -7.20
C ALA A 152 -3.68 -14.94 -8.71
N ASP A 153 -3.41 -16.07 -9.38
CA ASP A 153 -3.74 -16.34 -10.78
C ASP A 153 -3.29 -15.26 -11.79
N LEU A 154 -2.05 -14.78 -11.62
CA LEU A 154 -1.44 -13.87 -12.59
C LEU A 154 -1.09 -14.62 -13.89
N VAL A 155 -1.56 -14.11 -15.02
CA VAL A 155 -1.23 -14.59 -16.36
C VAL A 155 -0.49 -13.53 -17.17
N THR A 156 0.39 -13.97 -18.08
CA THR A 156 1.11 -13.07 -19.00
C THR A 156 0.21 -12.74 -20.20
N LEU A 157 -0.13 -11.48 -20.39
CA LEU A 157 -1.04 -11.03 -21.44
C LEU A 157 -0.60 -11.49 -22.84
N LYS A 158 0.72 -11.48 -23.10
CA LYS A 158 1.26 -11.88 -24.40
C LYS A 158 1.00 -13.37 -24.74
N GLU A 159 0.84 -14.21 -23.72
CA GLU A 159 0.62 -15.65 -23.87
C GLU A 159 -0.85 -15.98 -24.05
N VAL A 160 -1.75 -15.20 -23.47
CA VAL A 160 -3.19 -15.48 -23.47
C VAL A 160 -4.01 -14.63 -24.44
N CYS A 161 -3.54 -13.40 -24.76
CA CYS A 161 -4.27 -12.55 -25.71
C CYS A 161 -4.18 -13.09 -27.13
N PRO A 162 -5.31 -13.14 -27.87
CA PRO A 162 -5.33 -13.52 -29.28
C PRO A 162 -4.39 -12.65 -30.13
N ALA A 163 -3.68 -13.29 -31.06
CA ALA A 163 -2.75 -12.61 -31.94
C ALA A 163 -3.45 -11.50 -32.75
N GLY A 164 -2.88 -10.31 -32.77
CA GLY A 164 -3.41 -9.17 -33.52
C GLY A 164 -4.60 -8.45 -32.88
N LEU A 165 -5.09 -8.90 -31.72
CA LEU A 165 -6.16 -8.20 -30.99
C LEU A 165 -5.65 -6.91 -30.36
N VAL A 166 -4.55 -6.98 -29.64
CA VAL A 166 -3.97 -5.86 -28.90
C VAL A 166 -2.44 -5.91 -28.93
N ARG A 167 -1.79 -4.75 -28.96
CA ARG A 167 -0.35 -4.66 -28.77
C ARG A 167 -0.01 -4.65 -27.28
N ILE A 168 0.75 -5.61 -26.82
CA ILE A 168 1.33 -5.60 -25.49
C ILE A 168 2.67 -4.86 -25.53
N LYS A 169 2.77 -3.71 -24.89
CA LYS A 169 3.96 -2.84 -24.95
C LYS A 169 5.19 -3.50 -24.32
N TYR A 170 5.02 -4.17 -23.21
CA TYR A 170 6.07 -4.88 -22.50
C TYR A 170 5.71 -6.37 -22.44
N PRO A 171 6.55 -7.26 -23.02
CA PRO A 171 6.20 -8.68 -23.17
C PRO A 171 5.86 -9.45 -21.89
N LYS A 172 6.38 -8.95 -20.73
CA LYS A 172 6.14 -9.54 -19.41
C LYS A 172 4.98 -8.91 -18.64
N THR A 173 4.15 -8.09 -19.31
CA THR A 173 2.95 -7.53 -18.67
C THR A 173 2.01 -8.65 -18.25
N GLN A 174 1.62 -8.64 -16.99
CA GLN A 174 0.71 -9.61 -16.37
C GLN A 174 -0.56 -8.93 -15.87
N GLY A 175 -1.60 -9.74 -15.63
CA GLY A 175 -2.83 -9.38 -14.96
C GLY A 175 -3.47 -10.63 -14.37
N VAL A 176 -4.42 -10.46 -13.47
CA VAL A 176 -5.25 -11.56 -12.95
C VAL A 176 -6.07 -12.14 -14.10
N ARG A 177 -6.11 -13.46 -14.22
CA ARG A 177 -6.73 -14.19 -15.35
C ARG A 177 -8.12 -13.66 -15.67
N GLN A 178 -9.02 -13.60 -14.71
CA GLN A 178 -10.38 -13.14 -14.92
C GLN A 178 -10.45 -11.72 -15.51
N ALA A 179 -9.64 -10.79 -15.01
CA ALA A 179 -9.56 -9.44 -15.55
C ALA A 179 -8.96 -9.41 -16.95
N VAL A 180 -8.02 -10.32 -17.27
CA VAL A 180 -7.44 -10.43 -18.62
C VAL A 180 -8.45 -11.04 -19.61
N GLU A 181 -9.23 -12.02 -19.22
CA GLU A 181 -10.30 -12.61 -20.03
C GLU A 181 -11.41 -11.58 -20.32
N ALA A 182 -11.81 -10.80 -19.31
CA ALA A 182 -12.75 -9.68 -19.50
C ALA A 182 -12.17 -8.62 -20.44
N LEU A 183 -10.87 -8.29 -20.33
CA LEU A 183 -10.19 -7.37 -21.25
C LEU A 183 -10.17 -7.89 -22.68
N ILE A 184 -9.94 -9.19 -22.88
CA ILE A 184 -9.98 -9.82 -24.21
C ILE A 184 -11.38 -9.70 -24.79
N SER A 185 -12.43 -10.07 -24.05
CA SER A 185 -13.84 -10.00 -24.48
C SER A 185 -14.22 -8.55 -24.87
N MET A 186 -13.83 -7.58 -24.06
CA MET A 186 -14.05 -6.16 -24.32
C MET A 186 -13.38 -5.71 -25.64
N LEU A 187 -12.12 -6.10 -25.85
CA LEU A 187 -11.38 -5.72 -27.05
C LEU A 187 -11.86 -6.45 -28.32
N GLU A 188 -12.42 -7.64 -28.19
CA GLU A 188 -13.07 -8.36 -29.29
C GLU A 188 -14.36 -7.68 -29.72
N ALA A 189 -15.17 -7.23 -28.78
CA ALA A 189 -16.35 -6.41 -29.06
C ALA A 189 -15.96 -5.07 -29.73
N ALA A 190 -14.95 -4.38 -29.21
CA ALA A 190 -14.42 -3.18 -29.86
C ALA A 190 -13.97 -3.43 -31.30
N ARG A 191 -13.36 -4.60 -31.55
CA ARG A 191 -12.97 -5.01 -32.91
C ARG A 191 -14.18 -5.28 -33.81
N ALA A 192 -15.25 -5.86 -33.29
CA ALA A 192 -16.50 -6.04 -34.02
C ALA A 192 -17.10 -4.69 -34.44
N ASP A 193 -17.00 -3.67 -33.59
CA ASP A 193 -17.39 -2.29 -33.85
C ASP A 193 -16.36 -1.51 -34.71
N LYS A 194 -15.36 -2.21 -35.24
CA LYS A 194 -14.28 -1.63 -36.06
C LYS A 194 -13.38 -0.63 -35.31
N ILE A 195 -13.38 -0.70 -33.99
CA ILE A 195 -12.48 0.05 -33.12
C ILE A 195 -11.26 -0.84 -32.81
N THR A 196 -10.19 -0.62 -33.53
CA THR A 196 -8.97 -1.43 -33.51
C THR A 196 -7.75 -0.60 -33.11
N LYS A 197 -6.55 -1.18 -33.13
CA LYS A 197 -5.27 -0.55 -32.78
C LYS A 197 -5.15 -0.19 -31.30
N TRP A 198 -5.48 -1.14 -30.46
CA TRP A 198 -5.30 -1.03 -29.02
C TRP A 198 -3.87 -1.37 -28.59
N GLN A 199 -3.44 -0.77 -27.48
CA GLN A 199 -2.21 -1.13 -26.79
C GLN A 199 -2.45 -1.17 -25.28
N VAL A 200 -1.98 -2.23 -24.63
CA VAL A 200 -1.82 -2.28 -23.17
C VAL A 200 -0.38 -1.86 -22.85
N SER A 201 -0.24 -0.82 -22.03
CA SER A 201 1.05 -0.26 -21.63
C SER A 201 1.43 -0.54 -20.18
N ALA A 202 0.48 -0.94 -19.34
CA ALA A 202 0.70 -1.43 -17.98
C ALA A 202 -0.39 -2.44 -17.58
N GLY A 203 -0.04 -3.34 -16.68
CA GLY A 203 -0.88 -4.28 -15.97
C GLY A 203 -0.35 -4.45 -14.56
N TYR A 204 -0.21 -5.68 -14.06
CA TYR A 204 0.37 -5.93 -12.75
C TYR A 204 1.75 -5.26 -12.59
N ARG A 205 1.97 -4.70 -11.42
CA ARG A 205 3.19 -3.99 -11.07
C ARG A 205 3.66 -4.38 -9.68
N THR A 206 4.90 -4.88 -9.58
CA THR A 206 5.53 -5.19 -8.31
C THR A 206 5.79 -3.92 -7.50
N TRP A 207 5.94 -4.08 -6.18
CA TRP A 207 6.34 -3.00 -5.27
C TRP A 207 7.59 -2.25 -5.75
N ASP A 208 8.67 -2.98 -6.06
CA ASP A 208 9.93 -2.38 -6.52
C ASP A 208 9.79 -1.59 -7.81
N SER A 209 8.94 -2.08 -8.73
CA SER A 209 8.63 -1.35 -9.97
C SER A 209 7.91 -0.03 -9.67
N GLN A 210 6.99 -0.02 -8.70
CA GLN A 210 6.30 1.20 -8.26
C GLN A 210 7.25 2.19 -7.59
N VAL A 211 8.17 1.72 -6.71
CA VAL A 211 9.24 2.55 -6.13
C VAL A 211 10.07 3.21 -7.23
N SER A 212 10.49 2.42 -8.21
CA SER A 212 11.30 2.90 -9.34
C SER A 212 10.56 3.94 -10.17
N MET A 213 9.28 3.71 -10.46
CA MET A 213 8.43 4.63 -11.23
C MET A 213 8.24 5.96 -10.51
N LEU A 214 7.91 5.95 -9.21
CA LEU A 214 7.73 7.16 -8.42
C LEU A 214 9.03 7.98 -8.37
N ASN A 215 10.17 7.32 -8.12
CA ASN A 215 11.48 7.98 -8.11
C ASN A 215 11.83 8.59 -9.48
N ALA A 216 11.56 7.89 -10.57
CA ALA A 216 11.77 8.40 -11.92
C ALA A 216 10.90 9.64 -12.20
N LYS A 217 9.64 9.64 -11.75
CA LYS A 217 8.72 10.78 -11.89
C LYS A 217 9.22 11.99 -11.08
N ILE A 218 9.63 11.79 -9.83
CA ILE A 218 10.20 12.84 -8.97
C ILE A 218 11.44 13.45 -9.64
N ASN A 219 12.37 12.61 -10.09
CA ASN A 219 13.61 13.07 -10.76
C ASN A 219 13.31 13.83 -12.07
N SER A 220 12.28 13.41 -12.80
CA SER A 220 11.82 14.12 -14.01
C SER A 220 11.30 15.53 -13.68
N TYR A 221 10.58 15.70 -12.57
CA TYR A 221 10.15 17.04 -12.12
C TYR A 221 11.34 17.90 -11.68
N LEU A 222 12.30 17.36 -10.93
CA LEU A 222 13.51 18.06 -10.50
C LEU A 222 14.35 18.50 -11.70
N LYS A 223 14.49 17.64 -12.72
CA LYS A 223 15.22 17.99 -13.97
C LYS A 223 14.56 19.12 -14.74
N ARG A 224 13.22 19.18 -14.78
CA ARG A 224 12.47 20.19 -15.52
C ARG A 224 12.29 21.50 -14.77
N ASN A 225 12.46 21.50 -13.45
CA ASN A 225 12.17 22.64 -12.57
C ASN A 225 13.33 22.84 -11.59
N SER A 226 14.39 23.53 -12.03
CA SER A 226 15.66 23.68 -11.30
C SER A 226 15.52 24.29 -9.87
N GLY A 227 14.43 25.01 -9.60
CA GLY A 227 14.18 25.61 -8.27
C GLY A 227 13.29 24.77 -7.34
N TRP A 228 12.92 23.55 -7.74
CA TRP A 228 12.05 22.73 -6.91
C TRP A 228 12.82 21.90 -5.89
N SER A 229 12.32 21.88 -4.64
CA SER A 229 12.76 20.90 -3.64
C SER A 229 12.25 19.50 -3.99
N ARG A 230 12.93 18.46 -3.48
CA ARG A 230 12.49 17.06 -3.64
C ARG A 230 11.07 16.85 -3.07
N THR A 231 10.74 17.51 -1.95
CA THR A 231 9.40 17.48 -1.35
C THR A 231 8.34 18.03 -2.31
N ARG A 232 8.59 19.17 -2.96
CA ARG A 232 7.69 19.74 -3.96
C ARG A 232 7.53 18.82 -5.18
N ALA A 233 8.63 18.30 -5.69
CA ALA A 233 8.61 17.37 -6.82
C ALA A 233 7.85 16.08 -6.48
N ARG A 234 8.02 15.53 -5.25
CA ARG A 234 7.27 14.37 -4.77
C ARG A 234 5.77 14.65 -4.68
N LYS A 235 5.38 15.79 -4.08
CA LYS A 235 3.96 16.19 -4.00
C LYS A 235 3.32 16.28 -5.40
N ALA A 236 4.03 16.84 -6.39
CA ALA A 236 3.55 16.90 -7.77
C ALA A 236 3.49 15.52 -8.43
N ALA A 237 4.46 14.63 -8.16
CA ALA A 237 4.49 13.27 -8.72
C ALA A 237 3.30 12.44 -8.22
N LEU A 238 2.92 12.60 -6.96
CA LEU A 238 1.84 11.84 -6.31
C LEU A 238 0.44 12.16 -6.83
N ARG A 239 0.28 13.14 -7.69
CA ARG A 239 -0.99 13.39 -8.39
C ARG A 239 -1.25 12.40 -9.54
N THR A 240 -0.20 11.77 -10.07
CA THR A 240 -0.28 10.88 -11.23
C THR A 240 0.46 9.56 -11.05
N VAL A 241 1.20 9.39 -9.97
CA VAL A 241 1.91 8.13 -9.66
C VAL A 241 1.71 7.84 -8.18
N ALA A 242 1.06 6.73 -7.89
CA ALA A 242 0.81 6.28 -6.52
C ALA A 242 2.10 6.00 -5.75
N GLU A 243 2.03 6.09 -4.44
CA GLU A 243 3.05 5.53 -3.57
C GLU A 243 3.09 4.00 -3.69
N PRO A 244 4.24 3.37 -3.42
CA PRO A 244 4.29 1.92 -3.29
C PRO A 244 3.28 1.44 -2.24
N GLY A 245 2.54 0.39 -2.58
CA GLY A 245 1.41 -0.11 -1.81
C GLY A 245 0.06 0.53 -2.15
N CYS A 246 0.06 1.76 -2.69
CA CYS A 246 -1.18 2.52 -2.96
C CYS A 246 -1.60 2.48 -4.44
N SER A 247 -0.93 1.69 -5.27
CA SER A 247 -1.23 1.57 -6.69
C SER A 247 -2.15 0.38 -6.96
N GLU A 248 -3.24 0.58 -7.68
CA GLU A 248 -4.14 -0.52 -8.09
C GLU A 248 -3.46 -1.54 -9.01
N HIS A 249 -2.39 -1.15 -9.70
CA HIS A 249 -1.59 -2.09 -10.47
C HIS A 249 -0.97 -3.21 -9.62
N HIS A 250 -0.84 -3.04 -8.30
CA HIS A 250 -0.43 -4.14 -7.42
C HIS A 250 -1.44 -5.28 -7.37
N THR A 251 -2.71 -5.00 -7.63
CA THR A 251 -3.77 -6.04 -7.65
C THR A 251 -3.76 -6.91 -8.89
N GLY A 252 -3.13 -6.47 -9.99
CA GLY A 252 -3.26 -7.13 -11.29
C GLY A 252 -4.63 -6.98 -11.95
N LEU A 253 -5.53 -6.16 -11.37
CA LEU A 253 -6.88 -5.87 -11.88
C LEU A 253 -6.94 -4.56 -12.68
N ALA A 254 -5.86 -3.76 -12.70
CA ALA A 254 -5.79 -2.49 -13.39
C ALA A 254 -4.92 -2.58 -14.65
N PHE A 255 -5.38 -1.95 -15.73
CA PHE A 255 -4.67 -1.87 -17.00
C PHE A 255 -4.64 -0.44 -17.52
N ASP A 256 -3.48 -0.02 -18.07
CA ASP A 256 -3.38 1.20 -18.86
C ASP A 256 -3.54 0.87 -20.34
N VAL A 257 -4.63 1.32 -20.93
CA VAL A 257 -4.95 1.11 -22.35
C VAL A 257 -4.79 2.39 -23.17
N ASN A 258 -4.26 2.27 -24.38
CA ASN A 258 -4.06 3.43 -25.24
C ASN A 258 -3.96 3.03 -26.72
N VAL A 259 -3.62 4.00 -27.59
CA VAL A 259 -3.41 3.79 -29.01
C VAL A 259 -1.91 3.86 -29.32
N PRO A 260 -1.33 2.87 -30.01
CA PRO A 260 0.09 2.89 -30.37
C PRO A 260 0.47 4.15 -31.13
N GLY A 261 1.57 4.79 -30.69
CA GLY A 261 2.12 5.97 -31.38
C GLY A 261 1.41 7.28 -31.08
N THR A 262 0.41 7.31 -30.19
CA THR A 262 -0.22 8.56 -29.75
C THR A 262 0.21 8.92 -28.33
N SER A 263 0.37 10.21 -28.07
CA SER A 263 0.72 10.74 -26.74
C SER A 263 -0.52 11.10 -25.91
N ALA A 264 -1.68 11.25 -26.56
CA ALA A 264 -2.93 11.59 -25.90
C ALA A 264 -3.99 10.54 -26.25
N PHE A 265 -4.46 9.81 -25.26
CA PHE A 265 -5.56 8.84 -25.41
C PHE A 265 -6.92 9.54 -25.47
N LYS A 266 -7.11 10.54 -24.61
CA LYS A 266 -8.31 11.38 -24.61
C LYS A 266 -8.55 12.00 -26.00
N GLY A 267 -9.79 11.91 -26.49
CA GLY A 267 -10.19 12.39 -27.81
C GLY A 267 -9.99 11.39 -28.95
N THR A 268 -9.44 10.21 -28.69
CA THR A 268 -9.42 9.12 -29.68
C THR A 268 -10.77 8.39 -29.73
N LYS A 269 -11.08 7.76 -30.86
CA LYS A 269 -12.28 6.90 -30.97
C LYS A 269 -12.23 5.71 -30.04
N GLN A 270 -11.04 5.21 -29.70
CA GLN A 270 -10.84 4.14 -28.75
C GLN A 270 -11.21 4.61 -27.34
N CYS A 271 -10.81 5.82 -26.94
CA CYS A 271 -11.20 6.40 -25.68
C CYS A 271 -12.72 6.57 -25.58
N ALA A 272 -13.36 7.11 -26.62
CA ALA A 272 -14.82 7.30 -26.63
C ALA A 272 -15.55 5.96 -26.53
N TRP A 273 -15.13 4.93 -27.26
CA TRP A 273 -15.71 3.59 -27.19
C TRP A 273 -15.48 2.97 -25.81
N LEU A 274 -14.27 3.03 -25.27
CA LEU A 274 -13.93 2.51 -23.95
C LEU A 274 -14.86 3.08 -22.86
N HIS A 275 -14.99 4.41 -22.83
CA HIS A 275 -15.82 5.09 -21.83
C HIS A 275 -17.33 4.79 -21.98
N ALA A 276 -17.77 4.39 -23.16
CA ALA A 276 -19.17 4.00 -23.41
C ALA A 276 -19.45 2.55 -23.01
N HIS A 277 -18.46 1.64 -23.11
CA HIS A 277 -18.70 0.19 -23.09
C HIS A 277 -17.93 -0.59 -22.02
N CYS A 278 -16.91 -0.03 -21.36
CA CYS A 278 -16.07 -0.79 -20.42
C CYS A 278 -16.86 -1.44 -19.27
N TRP A 279 -17.96 -0.83 -18.87
CA TRP A 279 -18.85 -1.29 -17.80
C TRP A 279 -19.52 -2.65 -18.11
N GLU A 280 -19.83 -2.89 -19.38
CA GLU A 280 -20.43 -4.14 -19.88
C GLU A 280 -19.49 -5.34 -19.69
N TYR A 281 -18.19 -5.08 -19.50
CA TYR A 281 -17.13 -6.07 -19.32
C TYR A 281 -16.52 -6.03 -17.91
N GLY A 282 -17.21 -5.39 -16.95
CA GLY A 282 -16.78 -5.33 -15.56
C GLY A 282 -15.63 -4.37 -15.30
N PHE A 283 -15.32 -3.45 -16.23
CA PHE A 283 -14.32 -2.41 -16.02
C PHE A 283 -14.96 -1.06 -15.72
N ILE A 284 -14.26 -0.29 -14.91
CA ILE A 284 -14.56 1.11 -14.64
C ILE A 284 -13.42 2.00 -15.14
N ILE A 285 -13.74 3.26 -15.48
CA ILE A 285 -12.73 4.32 -15.58
C ILE A 285 -12.41 4.72 -14.14
N ARG A 286 -11.24 4.32 -13.67
CA ARG A 286 -10.91 4.39 -12.24
C ARG A 286 -10.78 5.80 -11.70
N TYR A 287 -10.21 6.70 -12.50
CA TYR A 287 -9.99 8.10 -12.14
C TYR A 287 -10.75 9.01 -13.11
N PRO A 288 -12.10 9.12 -12.94
CA PRO A 288 -12.94 9.92 -13.81
C PRO A 288 -12.79 11.41 -13.51
N GLU A 289 -13.09 12.27 -14.49
CA GLU A 289 -13.09 13.71 -14.34
C GLU A 289 -14.12 14.15 -13.29
N GLY A 290 -13.74 15.12 -12.46
CA GLY A 290 -14.58 15.68 -11.39
C GLY A 290 -14.60 14.86 -10.09
N LYS A 291 -13.78 13.80 -9.99
CA LYS A 291 -13.64 12.98 -8.77
C LYS A 291 -12.23 13.04 -8.18
N GLU A 292 -11.38 13.98 -8.61
CA GLU A 292 -9.97 14.10 -8.22
C GLU A 292 -9.80 14.31 -6.71
N ASP A 293 -10.72 15.02 -6.06
CA ASP A 293 -10.69 15.26 -4.61
C ASP A 293 -11.05 14.00 -3.80
N ILE A 294 -11.79 13.05 -4.39
CA ILE A 294 -12.18 11.78 -3.75
C ILE A 294 -11.11 10.72 -4.01
N THR A 295 -10.73 10.54 -5.26
CA THR A 295 -9.76 9.49 -5.65
C THR A 295 -8.31 9.87 -5.28
N GLY A 296 -8.03 11.17 -5.12
CA GLY A 296 -6.69 11.70 -4.84
C GLY A 296 -5.74 11.72 -6.05
N PHE A 297 -6.24 11.43 -7.27
CA PHE A 297 -5.49 11.40 -8.51
C PHE A 297 -6.08 12.36 -9.55
N ASP A 298 -5.23 12.90 -10.44
CA ASP A 298 -5.68 13.58 -11.64
C ASP A 298 -6.45 12.58 -12.52
N ALA A 299 -7.43 13.06 -13.28
CA ALA A 299 -8.23 12.22 -14.16
C ALA A 299 -7.38 11.45 -15.20
N GLU A 300 -7.62 10.16 -15.35
CA GLU A 300 -6.88 9.27 -16.24
C GLU A 300 -7.84 8.48 -17.15
N ALA A 301 -8.03 8.96 -18.36
CA ALA A 301 -8.95 8.36 -19.34
C ALA A 301 -8.53 6.96 -19.82
N TRP A 302 -7.28 6.56 -19.59
CA TRP A 302 -6.65 5.31 -20.05
C TRP A 302 -6.59 4.24 -18.99
N HIS A 303 -6.77 4.59 -17.71
CA HIS A 303 -6.63 3.69 -16.58
C HIS A 303 -7.99 3.04 -16.26
N ILE A 304 -8.08 1.75 -16.56
CA ILE A 304 -9.28 0.94 -16.26
C ILE A 304 -9.00 -0.03 -15.13
N ARG A 305 -10.02 -0.26 -14.31
CA ARG A 305 -10.00 -1.20 -13.21
C ARG A 305 -11.13 -2.22 -13.35
N TYR A 306 -10.79 -3.50 -13.26
CA TYR A 306 -11.76 -4.59 -13.20
C TYR A 306 -12.37 -4.69 -11.81
N VAL A 307 -13.69 -4.68 -11.74
CA VAL A 307 -14.47 -4.79 -10.50
C VAL A 307 -15.59 -5.83 -10.62
N GLY A 308 -15.73 -6.50 -11.78
CA GLY A 308 -16.87 -7.36 -12.09
C GLY A 308 -18.04 -6.61 -12.71
N VAL A 309 -18.82 -7.30 -13.53
CA VAL A 309 -19.93 -6.66 -14.30
C VAL A 309 -21.00 -6.06 -13.40
N PRO A 310 -21.53 -6.76 -12.35
CA PRO A 310 -22.58 -6.21 -11.49
C PRO A 310 -22.16 -4.89 -10.84
N HIS A 311 -20.94 -4.83 -10.32
CA HIS A 311 -20.40 -3.62 -9.67
C HIS A 311 -20.14 -2.49 -10.67
N ALA A 312 -19.57 -2.81 -11.84
CA ALA A 312 -19.29 -1.82 -12.87
C ALA A 312 -20.57 -1.14 -13.38
N LEU A 313 -21.63 -1.93 -13.65
CA LEU A 313 -22.92 -1.41 -14.07
C LEU A 313 -23.56 -0.53 -13.01
N ALA A 314 -23.61 -0.97 -11.74
CA ALA A 314 -24.13 -0.18 -10.64
C ALA A 314 -23.37 1.16 -10.48
N MET A 315 -22.03 1.14 -10.57
CA MET A 315 -21.22 2.36 -10.52
C MET A 315 -21.52 3.33 -11.67
N ARG A 316 -21.72 2.80 -12.88
CA ARG A 316 -22.14 3.59 -14.05
C ARG A 316 -23.49 4.26 -13.81
N ASP A 317 -24.48 3.50 -13.39
CA ASP A 317 -25.87 3.94 -13.30
C ASP A 317 -26.07 4.98 -12.21
N HIS A 318 -25.26 4.92 -11.14
CA HIS A 318 -25.26 5.89 -10.04
C HIS A 318 -24.20 7.00 -10.20
N GLY A 319 -23.32 6.95 -11.21
CA GLY A 319 -22.28 7.95 -11.45
C GLY A 319 -21.22 8.00 -10.34
N LEU A 320 -20.91 6.87 -9.71
CA LEU A 320 -20.01 6.75 -8.56
C LEU A 320 -18.60 6.35 -8.99
N CYS A 321 -17.58 6.91 -8.33
CA CYS A 321 -16.24 6.32 -8.35
C CYS A 321 -16.15 5.16 -7.33
N LEU A 322 -15.05 4.42 -7.32
CA LEU A 322 -14.93 3.21 -6.49
C LEU A 322 -15.06 3.49 -5.00
N GLU A 323 -14.48 4.58 -4.52
CA GLU A 323 -14.57 5.00 -3.12
C GLU A 323 -16.02 5.29 -2.68
N GLU A 324 -16.75 6.06 -3.50
CA GLU A 324 -18.16 6.38 -3.24
C GLU A 324 -19.04 5.13 -3.28
N TYR A 325 -18.78 4.26 -4.26
CA TYR A 325 -19.53 3.02 -4.43
C TYR A 325 -19.38 2.08 -3.23
N LEU A 326 -18.16 1.88 -2.76
CA LEU A 326 -17.91 1.00 -1.62
C LEU A 326 -18.54 1.53 -0.32
N LEU A 327 -18.57 2.85 -0.15
CA LEU A 327 -19.29 3.48 0.95
C LEU A 327 -20.81 3.27 0.83
N ALA A 328 -21.37 3.46 -0.37
CA ALA A 328 -22.78 3.26 -0.64
C ALA A 328 -23.24 1.80 -0.46
N LEU A 329 -22.36 0.82 -0.81
CA LEU A 329 -22.58 -0.60 -0.52
C LEU A 329 -22.63 -0.87 0.99
N GLU A 330 -21.71 -0.30 1.75
CA GLU A 330 -21.63 -0.46 3.21
C GLU A 330 -22.84 0.15 3.91
N GLU A 331 -23.36 1.28 3.40
CA GLU A 331 -24.57 1.93 3.88
C GLU A 331 -25.86 1.25 3.39
N GLY A 332 -25.78 0.28 2.46
CA GLY A 332 -26.93 -0.38 1.85
C GLY A 332 -27.79 0.54 0.96
N THR A 333 -27.18 1.64 0.47
CA THR A 333 -27.87 2.62 -0.40
C THR A 333 -27.76 2.28 -1.89
N VAL A 334 -26.84 1.39 -2.24
CA VAL A 334 -26.64 0.83 -3.58
C VAL A 334 -26.37 -0.68 -3.46
N THR A 335 -26.85 -1.45 -4.42
CA THR A 335 -26.56 -2.88 -4.57
C THR A 335 -25.86 -3.13 -5.91
N PRO A 336 -25.10 -4.22 -6.07
CA PRO A 336 -24.63 -4.66 -7.38
C PRO A 336 -25.84 -4.79 -8.34
N ALA A 337 -25.63 -4.51 -9.61
CA ALA A 337 -26.68 -4.70 -10.61
C ALA A 337 -26.94 -6.19 -10.82
N GLU A 338 -28.18 -6.56 -11.02
CA GLU A 338 -28.55 -7.92 -11.44
C GLU A 338 -27.97 -8.19 -12.84
N THR A 339 -27.44 -9.38 -13.04
CA THR A 339 -26.94 -9.81 -14.35
C THR A 339 -28.00 -10.64 -15.06
N ALA A 340 -27.96 -10.68 -16.38
CA ALA A 340 -28.91 -11.48 -17.17
C ALA A 340 -28.87 -13.00 -16.82
N GLU A 341 -27.75 -13.48 -16.25
CA GLU A 341 -27.68 -14.86 -15.75
C GLU A 341 -28.45 -15.03 -14.44
N GLU A 342 -28.43 -14.03 -13.57
CA GLU A 342 -29.17 -14.03 -12.30
C GLU A 342 -30.68 -13.84 -12.55
N GLU A 343 -31.06 -12.92 -13.43
CA GLU A 343 -32.47 -12.76 -13.88
C GLU A 343 -33.05 -14.06 -14.43
N TRP A 344 -32.27 -14.77 -15.26
CA TRP A 344 -32.74 -16.06 -15.85
C TRP A 344 -32.85 -17.17 -14.79
N LEU A 345 -31.96 -17.19 -13.77
CA LEU A 345 -32.02 -18.17 -12.68
C LEU A 345 -33.20 -17.89 -11.75
N GLU A 346 -33.53 -16.62 -11.45
CA GLU A 346 -34.72 -16.28 -10.68
C GLU A 346 -36.00 -16.61 -11.41
N GLU A 347 -36.12 -16.32 -12.73
CA GLU A 347 -37.26 -16.71 -13.57
C GLU A 347 -37.42 -18.22 -13.62
N ALA A 348 -36.31 -19.01 -13.69
CA ALA A 348 -36.34 -20.46 -13.75
C ALA A 348 -36.69 -21.13 -12.41
N LEU A 349 -36.58 -20.41 -11.29
CA LEU A 349 -36.96 -20.91 -9.96
C LEU A 349 -38.41 -20.59 -9.60
N ASP A 350 -39.04 -19.64 -10.30
CA ASP A 350 -40.45 -19.24 -10.11
C ASP A 350 -41.40 -20.02 -11.01
N GLU A 351 -40.92 -20.88 -11.95
CA GLU A 351 -41.67 -21.83 -12.75
C GLU A 351 -41.70 -23.26 -12.11
#